data_45cf3df1c8c09918f07ee991b20e6a67
#
_entry.id   45cf3df1c8c09918f07ee991b20e6a67
#
_cell.length_a   1.000
_cell.length_b   1.000
_cell.length_c   1.000
_cell.angle_alpha   90.00
_cell.angle_beta   90.00
_cell.angle_gamma   90.00
#
_symmetry.space_group_name_H-M   'P 1'
#
loop_
_entity.id
_entity.type
_entity.pdbx_description
1 polymer ?
#
loop_
_entity_poly.entity_id
_entity_poly.type
_entity_poly.pdbx_seq_one_letter_code
_entity_poly.pdbx_strand_id
1 'polypeptide(L)'
;MNDNPIRCFVAFDFSPEAKAFIHSIIEKNQTRLPQARWVQPNQIHVTLQFFAALLPTQVNQVKLIIQNFFPLIESFPSTLAEIGAFSSWNRARVIWLGFDHRSGEIMKQATQVFNEECTKQGIAVDRTRPFSPHLTLARLKNPVSILPQQLFQPTCYTTSIRQVSFYQSTLTPRGPIYSPLITIPLKEVK
;
A
#
# COMPACT_ATOMS: atom_id res chain seq x y z
N MET A 1 -2.03 10.30 29.33
CA MET A 1 -1.92 9.59 28.03
C MET A 1 -1.76 10.65 26.97
N ASN A 2 -0.95 10.38 25.94
CA ASN A 2 -0.72 11.39 24.90
C ASN A 2 -1.94 11.40 23.96
N ASP A 3 -2.82 12.39 24.11
CA ASP A 3 -4.09 12.51 23.36
C ASP A 3 -3.90 13.06 21.94
N ASN A 4 -2.65 13.20 21.51
CA ASN A 4 -2.34 13.71 20.18
C ASN A 4 -2.76 12.72 19.10
N PRO A 5 -3.46 13.19 18.05
CA PRO A 5 -3.81 12.33 16.93
C PRO A 5 -2.56 11.87 16.17
N ILE A 6 -2.59 10.64 15.69
CA ILE A 6 -1.49 10.06 14.92
C ILE A 6 -1.90 9.75 13.49
N ARG A 7 -0.93 9.85 12.59
CA ARG A 7 -1.07 9.49 11.19
C ARG A 7 -0.91 7.99 11.02
N CYS A 8 -1.90 7.33 10.41
CA CYS A 8 -1.93 5.88 10.28
C CYS A 8 -2.35 5.45 8.88
N PHE A 9 -2.12 4.18 8.56
CA PHE A 9 -2.68 3.54 7.36
C PHE A 9 -2.78 2.03 7.55
N VAL A 10 -3.75 1.42 6.86
CA VAL A 10 -3.92 -0.03 6.76
C VAL A 10 -3.38 -0.48 5.41
N ALA A 11 -2.63 -1.58 5.39
CA ALA A 11 -2.00 -2.06 4.18
C ALA A 11 -1.90 -3.59 4.13
N PHE A 12 -1.96 -4.16 2.94
CA PHE A 12 -1.48 -5.52 2.71
C PHE A 12 0.05 -5.52 2.61
N ASP A 13 0.65 -6.49 3.29
CA ASP A 13 2.09 -6.73 3.28
C ASP A 13 2.49 -7.89 2.39
N PHE A 14 3.77 -7.88 2.02
CA PHE A 14 4.41 -8.90 1.20
C PHE A 14 5.39 -9.73 1.99
N SER A 15 5.61 -10.96 1.54
CA SER A 15 6.68 -11.82 2.06
C SER A 15 8.07 -11.19 1.79
N PRO A 16 9.11 -11.60 2.54
CA PRO A 16 10.48 -11.16 2.30
C PRO A 16 10.95 -11.41 0.85
N GLU A 17 10.57 -12.55 0.27
CA GLU A 17 10.93 -12.93 -1.11
C GLU A 17 10.27 -12.00 -2.13
N ALA A 18 8.98 -11.69 -1.93
CA ALA A 18 8.27 -10.73 -2.78
C ALA A 18 8.86 -9.33 -2.65
N LYS A 19 9.22 -8.89 -1.44
CA LYS A 19 9.91 -7.61 -1.21
C LYS A 19 11.28 -7.57 -1.90
N ALA A 20 12.04 -8.66 -1.86
CA ALA A 20 13.32 -8.77 -2.56
C ALA A 20 13.14 -8.68 -4.09
N PHE A 21 12.14 -9.37 -4.65
CA PHE A 21 11.80 -9.25 -6.06
C PHE A 21 11.43 -7.80 -6.44
N ILE A 22 10.53 -7.15 -5.69
CA ILE A 22 10.13 -5.77 -5.93
C ILE A 22 11.34 -4.83 -5.82
N HIS A 23 12.22 -5.06 -4.85
CA HIS A 23 13.44 -4.27 -4.70
C HIS A 23 14.37 -4.39 -5.91
N SER A 24 14.50 -5.59 -6.49
CA SER A 24 15.28 -5.77 -7.72
C SER A 24 14.74 -4.96 -8.91
N ILE A 25 13.41 -4.76 -8.98
CA ILE A 25 12.78 -3.87 -9.98
C ILE A 25 13.17 -2.41 -9.71
N ILE A 26 13.17 -2.00 -8.44
CA ILE A 26 13.58 -0.66 -8.01
C ILE A 26 15.04 -0.41 -8.40
N GLU A 27 15.95 -1.30 -8.07
CA GLU A 27 17.39 -1.17 -8.40
C GLU A 27 17.62 -0.99 -9.89
N LYS A 28 16.96 -1.80 -10.74
CA LYS A 28 17.07 -1.70 -12.20
C LYS A 28 16.54 -0.39 -12.76
N ASN A 29 15.66 0.30 -12.01
CA ASN A 29 15.05 1.54 -12.45
C ASN A 29 15.68 2.80 -11.82
N GLN A 30 16.44 2.68 -10.75
CA GLN A 30 17.08 3.82 -10.07
C GLN A 30 18.00 4.62 -11.00
N THR A 31 18.79 3.93 -11.80
CA THR A 31 19.69 4.55 -12.78
C THR A 31 18.95 5.15 -13.97
N ARG A 32 17.76 4.62 -14.29
CA ARG A 32 16.92 5.07 -15.43
C ARG A 32 16.12 6.32 -15.09
N LEU A 33 15.82 6.51 -13.79
CA LEU A 33 15.05 7.66 -13.29
C LEU A 33 15.69 8.18 -11.98
N PRO A 34 16.89 8.77 -12.05
CA PRO A 34 17.68 9.16 -10.87
C PRO A 34 17.06 10.30 -10.05
N GLN A 35 16.18 11.12 -10.65
CA GLN A 35 15.47 12.20 -9.97
C GLN A 35 14.29 11.71 -9.13
N ALA A 36 13.89 10.44 -9.24
CA ALA A 36 12.82 9.87 -8.45
C ALA A 36 13.31 9.44 -7.05
N ARG A 37 12.46 9.63 -6.06
CA ARG A 37 12.67 9.08 -4.72
C ARG A 37 12.06 7.69 -4.64
N TRP A 38 12.89 6.68 -4.72
CA TRP A 38 12.51 5.28 -4.67
C TRP A 38 12.22 4.84 -3.24
N VAL A 39 11.22 3.96 -3.06
CA VAL A 39 10.86 3.44 -1.75
C VAL A 39 11.92 2.43 -1.26
N GLN A 40 12.06 2.35 0.05
CA GLN A 40 12.95 1.36 0.69
C GLN A 40 12.21 0.01 0.86
N PRO A 41 12.91 -1.13 0.96
CA PRO A 41 12.28 -2.45 1.10
C PRO A 41 11.26 -2.54 2.25
N ASN A 42 11.53 -1.88 3.37
CA ASN A 42 10.63 -1.83 4.53
C ASN A 42 9.40 -0.93 4.32
N GLN A 43 9.34 -0.20 3.22
CA GLN A 43 8.21 0.65 2.85
C GLN A 43 7.32 0.01 1.76
N ILE A 44 7.66 -1.21 1.32
CA ILE A 44 6.91 -1.93 0.28
C ILE A 44 5.61 -2.50 0.87
N HIS A 45 4.46 -1.99 0.41
CA HIS A 45 3.11 -2.40 0.83
C HIS A 45 2.05 -1.91 -0.17
N VAL A 46 0.83 -2.43 -0.05
CA VAL A 46 -0.35 -1.87 -0.74
C VAL A 46 -1.23 -1.17 0.29
N THR A 47 -1.26 0.15 0.25
CA THR A 47 -2.12 0.93 1.16
C THR A 47 -3.59 0.71 0.80
N LEU A 48 -4.41 0.27 1.74
CA LEU A 48 -5.86 0.13 1.60
C LEU A 48 -6.57 1.43 2.00
N GLN A 49 -6.27 1.93 3.19
CA GLN A 49 -6.86 3.15 3.71
C GLN A 49 -5.82 3.96 4.49
N PHE A 50 -5.81 5.26 4.24
CA PHE A 50 -4.96 6.21 4.93
C PHE A 50 -5.79 7.12 5.85
N PHE A 51 -5.28 7.34 7.05
CA PHE A 51 -5.86 8.24 8.04
C PHE A 51 -4.86 9.35 8.38
N ALA A 52 -5.22 10.58 8.08
CA ALA A 52 -4.33 11.73 8.32
C ALA A 52 -4.10 12.00 9.81
N ALA A 53 -5.11 11.76 10.64
CA ALA A 53 -5.09 11.98 12.07
C ALA A 53 -6.16 11.10 12.74
N LEU A 54 -5.75 10.18 13.59
CA LEU A 54 -6.64 9.38 14.44
C LEU A 54 -6.34 9.65 15.91
N LEU A 55 -7.37 9.92 16.69
CA LEU A 55 -7.26 9.97 18.14
C LEU A 55 -6.95 8.57 18.71
N PRO A 56 -6.36 8.44 19.91
CA PRO A 56 -6.03 7.14 20.50
C PRO A 56 -7.25 6.20 20.59
N THR A 57 -8.43 6.72 20.89
CA THR A 57 -9.68 5.96 20.90
C THR A 57 -10.04 5.41 19.53
N GLN A 58 -9.90 6.22 18.48
CA GLN A 58 -10.15 5.81 17.10
C GLN A 58 -9.11 4.79 16.60
N VAL A 59 -7.84 4.91 17.03
CA VAL A 59 -6.80 3.91 16.75
C VAL A 59 -7.21 2.54 17.29
N ASN A 60 -7.74 2.49 18.53
CA ASN A 60 -8.23 1.25 19.14
C ASN A 60 -9.46 0.70 18.41
N GLN A 61 -10.40 1.56 17.99
CA GLN A 61 -11.53 1.15 17.16
C GLN A 61 -11.08 0.54 15.82
N VAL A 62 -10.15 1.19 15.11
CA VAL A 62 -9.59 0.66 13.86
C VAL A 62 -8.92 -0.69 14.09
N LYS A 63 -8.15 -0.86 15.18
CA LYS A 63 -7.55 -2.17 15.52
C LYS A 63 -8.62 -3.26 15.69
N LEU A 64 -9.71 -2.98 16.40
CA LEU A 64 -10.82 -3.93 16.59
C LEU A 64 -11.50 -4.29 15.26
N ILE A 65 -11.72 -3.31 14.38
CA ILE A 65 -12.27 -3.58 13.03
C ILE A 65 -11.33 -4.52 12.27
N ILE A 66 -10.03 -4.24 12.27
CA ILE A 66 -9.02 -5.07 11.59
C ILE A 66 -9.03 -6.50 12.15
N GLN A 67 -9.03 -6.66 13.47
CA GLN A 67 -9.03 -7.96 14.14
C GLN A 67 -10.28 -8.80 13.86
N ASN A 68 -11.43 -8.16 13.67
CA ASN A 68 -12.69 -8.86 13.43
C ASN A 68 -12.93 -9.13 11.95
N PHE A 69 -12.41 -8.31 11.05
CA PHE A 69 -12.70 -8.39 9.62
C PHE A 69 -11.67 -9.20 8.82
N PHE A 70 -10.38 -8.86 8.94
CA PHE A 70 -9.37 -9.45 8.06
C PHE A 70 -9.12 -10.96 8.25
N PRO A 71 -9.29 -11.56 9.46
CA PRO A 71 -9.22 -13.03 9.60
C PRO A 71 -10.31 -13.79 8.85
N LEU A 72 -11.34 -13.12 8.35
CA LEU A 72 -12.40 -13.73 7.53
C LEU A 72 -12.03 -13.76 6.04
N ILE A 73 -11.06 -12.96 5.62
CA ILE A 73 -10.58 -12.91 4.24
C ILE A 73 -9.57 -14.03 4.03
N GLU A 74 -9.78 -14.86 3.04
CA GLU A 74 -8.82 -15.88 2.65
C GLU A 74 -7.55 -15.26 2.06
N SER A 75 -6.39 -15.84 2.37
CA SER A 75 -5.14 -15.52 1.69
C SER A 75 -5.28 -15.81 0.20
N PHE A 76 -4.72 -14.96 -0.65
CA PHE A 76 -4.93 -15.07 -2.09
C PHE A 76 -3.62 -14.87 -2.87
N PRO A 77 -3.48 -15.59 -4.01
CA PRO A 77 -2.38 -15.34 -4.93
C PRO A 77 -2.55 -13.96 -5.56
N SER A 78 -1.44 -13.27 -5.79
CA SER A 78 -1.42 -11.96 -6.41
C SER A 78 -0.24 -11.90 -7.38
N THR A 79 -0.54 -11.62 -8.64
CA THR A 79 0.48 -11.48 -9.68
C THR A 79 0.79 -10.00 -9.89
N LEU A 80 2.06 -9.66 -9.67
CA LEU A 80 2.60 -8.34 -9.99
C LEU A 80 2.74 -8.26 -11.52
N ALA A 81 2.13 -7.23 -12.12
CA ALA A 81 1.97 -7.18 -13.56
C ALA A 81 2.82 -6.07 -14.19
N GLU A 82 2.32 -4.85 -14.24
CA GLU A 82 2.91 -3.76 -15.00
C GLU A 82 3.30 -2.56 -14.15
N ILE A 83 4.26 -1.78 -14.62
CA ILE A 83 4.57 -0.47 -14.03
C ILE A 83 3.68 0.57 -14.68
N GLY A 84 3.08 1.41 -13.84
CA GLY A 84 2.27 2.54 -14.26
C GLY A 84 2.68 3.84 -13.58
N ALA A 85 2.00 4.92 -13.93
CA ALA A 85 2.24 6.25 -13.38
C ALA A 85 0.96 6.98 -13.01
N PHE A 86 0.96 7.65 -11.85
CA PHE A 86 -0.05 8.65 -11.49
C PHE A 86 0.56 10.07 -11.62
N SER A 87 -0.15 11.06 -12.14
CA SER A 87 -1.51 11.06 -12.70
C SER A 87 -1.57 10.40 -14.08
N SER A 88 -0.52 10.50 -14.89
CA SER A 88 -0.32 9.90 -16.22
C SER A 88 1.17 9.85 -16.53
N TRP A 89 1.56 9.15 -17.58
CA TRP A 89 2.95 9.10 -18.05
C TRP A 89 3.52 10.47 -18.42
N ASN A 90 2.70 11.36 -18.97
CA ASN A 90 3.10 12.72 -19.35
C ASN A 90 3.25 13.68 -18.16
N ARG A 91 2.71 13.31 -16.98
CA ARG A 91 2.73 14.11 -15.74
C ARG A 91 2.92 13.23 -14.51
N ALA A 92 3.85 12.30 -14.59
CA ALA A 92 4.10 11.33 -13.53
C ALA A 92 4.58 12.01 -12.23
N ARG A 93 3.92 11.69 -11.13
CA ARG A 93 4.34 12.03 -9.76
C ARG A 93 4.58 10.80 -8.90
N VAL A 94 3.98 9.66 -9.27
CA VAL A 94 4.13 8.38 -8.60
C VAL A 94 4.35 7.32 -9.67
N ILE A 95 5.39 6.53 -9.50
CA ILE A 95 5.60 5.29 -10.27
C ILE A 95 5.12 4.15 -9.37
N TRP A 96 4.31 3.27 -9.92
CA TRP A 96 3.70 2.18 -9.18
C TRP A 96 3.78 0.86 -9.95
N LEU A 97 3.67 -0.23 -9.21
CA LEU A 97 3.53 -1.58 -9.73
C LEU A 97 2.08 -2.05 -9.50
N GLY A 98 1.44 -2.53 -10.55
CA GLY A 98 0.07 -3.01 -10.56
C GLY A 98 -0.04 -4.50 -10.31
N PHE A 99 -1.28 -4.97 -10.31
CA PHE A 99 -1.67 -6.33 -10.00
C PHE A 99 -2.56 -6.90 -11.09
N ASP A 100 -2.64 -8.23 -11.18
CA ASP A 100 -3.63 -8.89 -12.00
C ASP A 100 -5.06 -8.50 -11.59
N HIS A 101 -6.01 -8.66 -12.50
CA HIS A 101 -7.40 -8.25 -12.30
C HIS A 101 -8.03 -8.90 -11.06
N ARG A 102 -7.83 -10.21 -10.87
CA ARG A 102 -8.45 -10.97 -9.78
C ARG A 102 -7.99 -10.48 -8.41
N SER A 103 -6.68 -10.37 -8.19
CA SER A 103 -6.15 -9.85 -6.93
C SER A 103 -6.52 -8.38 -6.71
N GLY A 104 -6.56 -7.59 -7.78
CA GLY A 104 -7.03 -6.21 -7.73
C GLY A 104 -8.48 -6.09 -7.24
N GLU A 105 -9.40 -6.94 -7.72
CA GLU A 105 -10.80 -6.94 -7.29
C GLU A 105 -10.95 -7.38 -5.83
N ILE A 106 -10.20 -8.40 -5.38
CA ILE A 106 -10.20 -8.81 -3.96
C ILE A 106 -9.77 -7.64 -3.06
N MET A 107 -8.69 -6.93 -3.44
CA MET A 107 -8.21 -5.78 -2.68
C MET A 107 -9.23 -4.65 -2.65
N LYS A 108 -9.93 -4.38 -3.76
CA LYS A 108 -11.00 -3.36 -3.83
C LYS A 108 -12.16 -3.71 -2.91
N GLN A 109 -12.66 -4.95 -2.98
CA GLN A 109 -13.76 -5.41 -2.14
C GLN A 109 -13.39 -5.35 -0.65
N ALA A 110 -12.19 -5.84 -0.28
CA ALA A 110 -11.70 -5.77 1.09
C ALA A 110 -11.62 -4.31 1.58
N THR A 111 -11.10 -3.40 0.75
CA THR A 111 -11.02 -1.98 1.09
C THR A 111 -12.39 -1.35 1.25
N GLN A 112 -13.34 -1.66 0.36
CA GLN A 112 -14.70 -1.14 0.44
C GLN A 112 -15.37 -1.55 1.75
N VAL A 113 -15.41 -2.85 2.06
CA VAL A 113 -16.04 -3.37 3.29
C VAL A 113 -15.36 -2.80 4.54
N PHE A 114 -14.03 -2.76 4.58
CA PHE A 114 -13.30 -2.15 5.67
C PHE A 114 -13.67 -0.67 5.88
N ASN A 115 -13.78 0.10 4.81
CA ASN A 115 -14.17 1.51 4.86
C ASN A 115 -15.62 1.71 5.31
N GLU A 116 -16.52 0.80 4.94
CA GLU A 116 -17.91 0.79 5.42
C GLU A 116 -17.98 0.54 6.93
N GLU A 117 -17.20 -0.43 7.44
CA GLU A 117 -17.11 -0.70 8.89
C GLU A 117 -16.52 0.49 9.66
N CYS A 118 -15.48 1.13 9.15
CA CYS A 118 -14.95 2.36 9.74
C CYS A 118 -16.01 3.45 9.82
N THR A 119 -16.77 3.66 8.73
CA THR A 119 -17.82 4.69 8.66
C THR A 119 -18.95 4.41 9.64
N LYS A 120 -19.40 3.15 9.78
CA LYS A 120 -20.42 2.75 10.75
C LYS A 120 -20.02 3.08 12.20
N GLN A 121 -18.72 3.06 12.49
CA GLN A 121 -18.16 3.41 13.81
C GLN A 121 -17.77 4.88 13.94
N GLY A 122 -18.16 5.74 13.00
CA GLY A 122 -17.90 7.18 13.05
C GLY A 122 -16.44 7.56 12.71
N ILE A 123 -15.67 6.65 12.12
CA ILE A 123 -14.30 6.93 11.68
C ILE A 123 -14.34 7.47 10.26
N ALA A 124 -13.82 8.68 10.06
CA ALA A 124 -13.75 9.30 8.75
C ALA A 124 -12.77 8.57 7.83
N VAL A 125 -13.23 8.22 6.64
CA VAL A 125 -12.43 7.60 5.57
C VAL A 125 -12.41 8.51 4.35
N ASP A 126 -11.26 8.61 3.68
CA ASP A 126 -11.16 9.37 2.44
C ASP A 126 -11.77 8.56 1.29
N ARG A 127 -12.84 9.11 0.71
CA ARG A 127 -13.57 8.56 -0.45
C ARG A 127 -13.51 9.49 -1.67
N THR A 128 -12.65 10.48 -1.64
CA THR A 128 -12.56 11.48 -2.73
C THR A 128 -12.12 10.87 -4.06
N ARG A 129 -11.47 9.72 -4.01
CA ARG A 129 -11.03 8.95 -5.19
C ARG A 129 -11.36 7.47 -5.02
N PRO A 130 -11.76 6.78 -6.10
CA PRO A 130 -11.86 5.34 -6.09
C PRO A 130 -10.52 4.69 -5.72
N PHE A 131 -10.58 3.66 -4.89
CA PHE A 131 -9.39 2.88 -4.56
C PHE A 131 -8.87 2.16 -5.81
N SER A 132 -7.60 2.37 -6.11
CA SER A 132 -6.88 1.69 -7.18
C SER A 132 -5.73 0.90 -6.56
N PRO A 133 -5.79 -0.45 -6.55
CA PRO A 133 -4.73 -1.27 -5.98
C PRO A 133 -3.40 -1.00 -6.69
N HIS A 134 -2.41 -0.54 -5.95
CA HIS A 134 -1.08 -0.28 -6.47
C HIS A 134 -0.03 -0.34 -5.38
N LEU A 135 1.17 -0.70 -5.75
CA LEU A 135 2.35 -0.64 -4.92
C LEU A 135 3.22 0.52 -5.40
N THR A 136 3.43 1.53 -4.56
CA THR A 136 4.31 2.65 -4.89
C THR A 136 5.75 2.17 -4.99
N LEU A 137 6.40 2.40 -6.14
CA LEU A 137 7.83 2.16 -6.35
C LEU A 137 8.66 3.42 -6.11
N ALA A 138 8.15 4.58 -6.61
CA ALA A 138 8.86 5.85 -6.49
C ALA A 138 7.92 7.06 -6.49
N ARG A 139 8.41 8.18 -5.98
CA ARG A 139 7.75 9.48 -6.02
C ARG A 139 8.64 10.54 -6.64
N LEU A 140 8.04 11.44 -7.40
CA LEU A 140 8.70 12.56 -8.03
C LEU A 140 8.25 13.87 -7.36
N LYS A 141 9.20 14.75 -7.05
CA LYS A 141 8.91 16.05 -6.43
C LYS A 141 8.05 16.92 -7.36
N ASN A 142 8.40 16.94 -8.63
CA ASN A 142 7.67 17.67 -9.68
C ASN A 142 7.12 16.68 -10.70
N PRO A 143 6.02 16.99 -11.39
CA PRO A 143 5.53 16.18 -12.51
C PRO A 143 6.61 16.10 -13.60
N VAL A 144 6.84 14.88 -14.09
CA VAL A 144 7.80 14.60 -15.16
C VAL A 144 7.12 13.77 -16.25
N SER A 145 7.41 14.07 -17.51
CA SER A 145 7.03 13.21 -18.63
C SER A 145 8.02 12.05 -18.72
N ILE A 146 7.50 10.83 -18.72
CA ILE A 146 8.27 9.59 -18.77
C ILE A 146 7.71 8.74 -19.90
N LEU A 147 8.59 8.21 -20.74
CA LEU A 147 8.19 7.19 -21.72
C LEU A 147 8.22 5.82 -21.01
N PRO A 148 7.13 5.02 -21.07
CA PRO A 148 7.07 3.71 -20.38
C PRO A 148 8.25 2.79 -20.70
N GLN A 149 8.74 2.79 -21.93
CA GLN A 149 9.90 1.99 -22.39
C GLN A 149 11.24 2.44 -21.77
N GLN A 150 11.31 3.60 -21.14
CA GLN A 150 12.50 4.04 -20.41
C GLN A 150 12.67 3.26 -19.10
N LEU A 151 11.59 2.68 -18.57
CA LEU A 151 11.63 1.89 -17.35
C LEU A 151 11.78 0.41 -17.68
N PHE A 152 12.55 -0.29 -16.83
CA PHE A 152 12.59 -1.74 -16.84
C PHE A 152 11.24 -2.27 -16.41
N GLN A 153 10.56 -3.01 -17.29
CA GLN A 153 9.31 -3.69 -16.96
C GLN A 153 9.62 -5.07 -16.35
N PRO A 154 8.97 -5.42 -15.23
CA PRO A 154 9.19 -6.73 -14.63
C PRO A 154 8.53 -7.82 -15.48
N THR A 155 9.10 -9.02 -15.42
CA THR A 155 8.36 -10.24 -15.75
C THR A 155 7.27 -10.47 -14.70
N CYS A 156 6.18 -11.16 -15.07
CA CYS A 156 5.14 -11.52 -14.11
C CYS A 156 5.74 -12.30 -12.93
N TYR A 157 5.37 -11.92 -11.71
CA TYR A 157 5.77 -12.58 -10.49
C TYR A 157 4.55 -12.80 -9.61
N THR A 158 4.28 -14.05 -9.27
CA THR A 158 3.16 -14.40 -8.40
C THR A 158 3.65 -14.58 -6.97
N THR A 159 2.98 -13.93 -6.03
CA THR A 159 3.15 -14.07 -4.59
C THR A 159 1.81 -14.30 -3.92
N SER A 160 1.80 -14.60 -2.63
CA SER A 160 0.57 -14.67 -1.85
C SER A 160 0.47 -13.50 -0.90
N ILE A 161 -0.68 -12.85 -0.86
CA ILE A 161 -1.05 -11.89 0.18
C ILE A 161 -1.61 -12.68 1.35
N ARG A 162 -0.92 -12.62 2.51
CA ARG A 162 -1.21 -13.46 3.69
C ARG A 162 -1.49 -12.67 4.95
N GLN A 163 -1.27 -11.36 4.93
CA GLN A 163 -1.43 -10.53 6.13
C GLN A 163 -1.77 -9.09 5.78
N VAL A 164 -2.40 -8.45 6.73
CA VAL A 164 -2.65 -7.02 6.76
C VAL A 164 -2.00 -6.41 7.98
N SER A 165 -1.44 -5.21 7.83
CA SER A 165 -0.88 -4.45 8.94
C SER A 165 -1.51 -3.07 9.05
N PHE A 166 -1.66 -2.60 10.26
CA PHE A 166 -2.00 -1.23 10.59
C PHE A 166 -0.75 -0.52 11.08
N TYR A 167 -0.35 0.52 10.39
CA TYR A 167 0.88 1.24 10.64
C TYR A 167 0.64 2.64 11.17
N GLN A 168 1.46 3.06 12.14
CA GLN A 168 1.71 4.48 12.38
C GLN A 168 2.75 4.98 11.37
N SER A 169 2.51 6.18 10.82
CA SER A 169 3.43 6.86 9.90
C SER A 169 4.01 8.11 10.54
N THR A 170 5.27 8.07 10.92
CA THR A 170 6.00 9.22 11.44
C THR A 170 6.78 9.89 10.33
N LEU A 171 6.50 11.17 10.07
CA LEU A 171 7.22 11.94 9.05
C LEU A 171 8.56 12.42 9.60
N THR A 172 9.63 12.17 8.84
CA THR A 172 10.97 12.69 9.16
C THR A 172 11.56 13.40 7.95
N PRO A 173 12.59 14.23 8.13
CA PRO A 173 13.30 14.85 7.00
C PRO A 173 13.88 13.85 6.00
N ARG A 174 14.18 12.62 6.46
CA ARG A 174 14.71 11.54 5.63
C ARG A 174 13.60 10.70 4.95
N GLY A 175 12.33 10.92 5.32
CA GLY A 175 11.16 10.22 4.82
C GLY A 175 10.29 9.64 5.93
N PRO A 176 9.18 8.97 5.57
CA PRO A 176 8.30 8.37 6.55
C PRO A 176 8.94 7.12 7.17
N ILE A 177 8.77 6.98 8.48
CA ILE A 177 9.05 5.76 9.23
C ILE A 177 7.70 5.11 9.54
N TYR A 178 7.58 3.82 9.24
CA TYR A 178 6.37 3.02 9.47
C TYR A 178 6.59 2.07 10.64
N SER A 179 5.78 2.20 11.68
CA SER A 179 5.81 1.35 12.87
C SER A 179 4.50 0.56 12.93
N PRO A 180 4.54 -0.79 12.93
CA PRO A 180 3.32 -1.58 13.00
C PRO A 180 2.65 -1.42 14.36
N LEU A 181 1.37 -1.09 14.36
CA LEU A 181 0.51 -1.03 15.54
C LEU A 181 -0.15 -2.39 15.80
N ILE A 182 -0.44 -3.12 14.72
CA ILE A 182 -0.93 -4.50 14.73
C ILE A 182 -0.70 -5.11 13.35
N THR A 183 -0.41 -6.41 13.32
CA THR A 183 -0.38 -7.24 12.10
C THR A 183 -1.27 -8.45 12.32
N ILE A 184 -2.15 -8.72 11.38
CA ILE A 184 -3.14 -9.80 11.42
C ILE A 184 -2.94 -10.71 10.20
N PRO A 185 -2.83 -12.04 10.40
CA PRO A 185 -2.85 -12.97 9.29
C PRO A 185 -4.25 -13.02 8.65
N LEU A 186 -4.29 -13.21 7.34
CA LEU A 186 -5.49 -13.61 6.63
C LEU A 186 -5.75 -15.09 6.88
N LYS A 187 -6.98 -15.53 6.62
CA LYS A 187 -7.39 -16.94 6.74
C LYS A 187 -6.57 -17.80 5.77
N GLU A 188 -5.93 -18.83 6.26
CA GLU A 188 -5.22 -19.78 5.39
C GLU A 188 -6.23 -20.57 4.53
N VAL A 189 -5.89 -20.68 3.25
CA VAL A 189 -6.60 -21.60 2.34
C VAL A 189 -6.04 -22.99 2.58
N LYS A 190 -6.92 -23.91 3.00
CA LYS A 190 -6.57 -25.33 3.19
C LYS A 190 -6.43 -26.03 1.83
#